data_b4694e0e5eadf2539fc6a7f6ffaf1484
#
_entry.id   b4694e0e5eadf2539fc6a7f6ffaf1484
#
_cell.length_a   1.000
_cell.length_b   1.000
_cell.length_c   1.000
_cell.angle_alpha   90.00
_cell.angle_beta   90.00
_cell.angle_gamma   90.00
#
_symmetry.space_group_name_H-M   'P 1'
#
loop_
_entity.id
_entity.type
_entity.pdbx_description
1 polymer ?
#
loop_
_entity_poly.entity_id
_entity_poly.type
_entity_poly.pdbx_seq_one_letter_code
_entity_poly.pdbx_strand_id
1 'polypeptide(L)' 'RPLLVMHGEDDESVPVADSRVLAESHSSAELRVIAGAGHRLRHDPRAVAVLFGWLDRQRALSA' A
#
# COMPACT_ATOMS: atom_id res chain seq x y z
N ARG A 1 -11.50 -9.47 5.28
CA ARG A 1 -11.19 -8.10 5.68
C ARG A 1 -10.39 -7.38 4.59
N PRO A 2 -10.70 -6.13 4.30
CA PRO A 2 -9.89 -5.37 3.35
C PRO A 2 -8.48 -5.16 3.90
N LEU A 3 -7.49 -5.22 3.01
CA LEU A 3 -6.09 -5.06 3.35
C LEU A 3 -5.44 -4.12 2.34
N LEU A 4 -4.75 -3.11 2.84
CA LEU A 4 -3.93 -2.24 2.00
C LEU A 4 -2.46 -2.55 2.24
N VAL A 5 -1.74 -2.87 1.18
CA VAL A 5 -0.29 -3.07 1.21
C VAL A 5 0.36 -1.93 0.43
N MET A 6 1.22 -1.15 1.08
CA MET A 6 2.00 -0.10 0.42
C MET A 6 3.48 -0.42 0.49
N HIS A 7 4.19 -0.15 -0.59
CA HIS A 7 5.61 -0.42 -0.67
C HIS A 7 6.32 0.63 -1.52
N GLY A 8 7.48 1.09 -1.06
CA GLY A 8 8.33 1.96 -1.85
C GLY A 8 9.09 1.16 -2.89
N GLU A 9 9.03 1.59 -4.14
CA GLU A 9 9.71 0.90 -5.24
C GLU A 9 11.22 0.78 -5.01
N ASP A 10 11.82 1.79 -4.38
CA ASP A 10 13.26 1.85 -4.12
C ASP A 10 13.64 1.38 -2.71
N ASP A 11 12.79 0.61 -2.05
CA ASP A 11 13.09 0.05 -0.74
C ASP A 11 14.21 -1.00 -0.87
N GLU A 12 15.36 -0.70 -0.31
CA GLU A 12 16.53 -1.60 -0.34
C GLU A 12 16.46 -2.67 0.74
N SER A 13 15.68 -2.44 1.78
CA SER A 13 15.57 -3.36 2.91
C SER A 13 14.64 -4.52 2.64
N VAL A 14 13.53 -4.24 1.96
CA VAL A 14 12.50 -5.25 1.65
C VAL A 14 12.14 -5.14 0.16
N PRO A 15 12.40 -6.17 -0.64
CA PRO A 15 12.04 -6.14 -2.06
C PRO A 15 10.54 -6.00 -2.28
N VAL A 16 10.16 -5.25 -3.29
CA VAL A 16 8.75 -5.05 -3.67
C VAL A 16 8.05 -6.40 -3.97
N ALA A 17 8.79 -7.39 -4.47
CA ALA A 17 8.25 -8.71 -4.75
C ALA A 17 7.64 -9.37 -3.50
N ASP A 18 8.18 -9.11 -2.31
CA ASP A 18 7.64 -9.66 -1.07
C ASP A 18 6.25 -9.12 -0.76
N SER A 19 6.03 -7.83 -1.02
CA SER A 19 4.70 -7.21 -0.85
C SER A 19 3.71 -7.74 -1.87
N ARG A 20 4.16 -8.05 -3.10
CA ARG A 20 3.30 -8.65 -4.12
C ARG A 20 2.82 -10.03 -3.70
N VAL A 21 3.71 -10.85 -3.15
CA VAL A 21 3.34 -12.18 -2.63
C VAL A 21 2.31 -12.06 -1.53
N LEU A 22 2.52 -11.12 -0.60
CA LEU A 22 1.57 -10.88 0.49
C LEU A 22 0.20 -10.47 -0.05
N ALA A 23 0.16 -9.54 -1.00
CA ALA A 23 -1.09 -9.07 -1.58
C ALA A 23 -1.83 -10.19 -2.32
N GLU A 24 -1.11 -11.02 -3.06
CA GLU A 24 -1.69 -12.14 -3.81
C GLU A 24 -2.31 -13.21 -2.91
N SER A 25 -1.82 -13.33 -1.67
CA SER A 25 -2.35 -14.31 -0.71
C SER A 25 -3.65 -13.87 -0.04
N HIS A 26 -4.11 -12.64 -0.29
CA HIS A 26 -5.35 -12.09 0.27
C HIS A 26 -6.28 -11.65 -0.85
N SER A 27 -7.47 -12.21 -0.93
CA SER A 27 -8.43 -11.90 -2.00
C SER A 27 -8.94 -10.46 -1.98
N SER A 28 -8.91 -9.80 -0.83
CA SER A 28 -9.36 -8.41 -0.69
C SER A 28 -8.22 -7.42 -0.49
N ALA A 29 -6.99 -7.82 -0.80
CA ALA A 29 -5.84 -6.94 -0.67
C ALA A 29 -5.69 -6.02 -1.88
N GLU A 30 -5.27 -4.79 -1.60
CA GLU A 30 -4.90 -3.81 -2.61
C GLU A 30 -3.42 -3.48 -2.43
N LEU A 31 -2.63 -3.62 -3.49
CA LEU A 31 -1.20 -3.28 -3.47
C LEU A 31 -0.99 -1.93 -4.16
N ARG A 32 -0.30 -1.03 -3.48
CA ARG A 32 0.12 0.25 -4.04
C ARG A 32 1.63 0.40 -3.93
N VAL A 33 2.29 0.50 -5.06
CA VAL A 33 3.73 0.72 -5.14
C VAL A 33 3.98 2.21 -5.40
N ILE A 34 4.78 2.85 -4.56
CA ILE A 34 5.09 4.27 -4.67
C ILE A 34 6.42 4.41 -5.40
N ALA A 35 6.35 4.90 -6.63
CA ALA A 35 7.54 5.05 -7.49
C ALA A 35 8.55 6.01 -6.85
N GLY A 36 9.82 5.63 -6.85
CA GLY A 36 10.91 6.46 -6.30
C GLY A 36 10.92 6.59 -4.80
N ALA A 37 10.02 5.91 -4.08
CA ALA A 37 9.97 5.98 -2.62
C ALA A 37 10.80 4.85 -2.00
N GLY A 38 11.48 5.17 -0.89
CA GLY A 38 12.23 4.20 -0.13
C GLY A 38 11.40 3.58 0.99
N HIS A 39 12.09 3.08 2.01
CA HIS A 39 11.45 2.38 3.13
C HIS A 39 10.57 3.28 4.00
N ARG A 40 10.83 4.58 4.06
CA ARG A 40 10.14 5.50 4.97
C ARG A 40 8.88 6.10 4.32
N LEU A 41 7.95 5.23 3.95
CA LEU A 41 6.71 5.65 3.29
C LEU A 41 5.84 6.59 4.10
N ARG A 42 5.84 6.47 5.42
CA ARG A 42 5.01 7.32 6.29
C ARG A 42 5.35 8.80 6.18
N HIS A 43 6.52 9.12 5.65
CA HIS A 43 6.97 10.50 5.42
C HIS A 43 6.75 10.97 3.99
N ASP A 44 6.23 10.10 3.12
CA ASP A 44 5.97 10.45 1.73
C ASP A 44 4.51 10.90 1.59
N PRO A 45 4.27 12.15 1.15
CA PRO A 45 2.89 12.65 1.01
C PRO A 45 2.07 11.86 -0.01
N ARG A 46 2.69 11.22 -0.98
CA ARG A 46 1.98 10.36 -1.95
C ARG A 46 1.41 9.12 -1.25
N ALA A 47 2.17 8.52 -0.35
CA ALA A 47 1.72 7.37 0.42
C ALA A 47 0.57 7.75 1.36
N VAL A 48 0.67 8.92 2.00
CA VAL A 48 -0.40 9.44 2.85
C VAL A 48 -1.68 9.66 2.05
N ALA A 49 -1.58 10.23 0.85
CA ALA A 49 -2.74 10.44 -0.01
C ALA A 49 -3.40 9.11 -0.42
N VAL A 50 -2.60 8.10 -0.74
CA VAL A 50 -3.10 6.75 -1.08
C VAL A 50 -3.85 6.15 0.11
N LEU A 51 -3.30 6.29 1.32
CA LEU A 51 -3.93 5.77 2.53
C LEU A 51 -5.28 6.41 2.78
N PHE A 52 -5.36 7.74 2.74
CA PHE A 52 -6.63 8.43 2.98
C PHE A 52 -7.67 8.10 1.90
N GLY A 53 -7.26 8.01 0.64
CA GLY A 53 -8.16 7.62 -0.43
C GLY A 53 -8.72 6.20 -0.22
N TRP A 54 -7.87 5.28 0.21
CA TRP A 54 -8.28 3.91 0.51
C TRP A 54 -9.27 3.86 1.67
N LEU A 55 -9.00 4.61 2.75
CA LEU A 55 -9.89 4.67 3.91
C LEU A 55 -11.26 5.25 3.53
N ASP A 56 -11.28 6.28 2.69
CA ASP A 56 -12.54 6.86 2.23
C ASP A 56 -13.36 5.86 1.42
N ARG A 57 -12.72 5.07 0.55
CA ARG A 57 -13.41 4.02 -0.20
C ARG A 57 -13.99 2.95 0.71
N GLN A 58 -13.23 2.53 1.75
CA GLN A 58 -13.71 1.53 2.70
C GLN A 58 -14.91 2.04 3.48
N ARG A 59 -14.91 3.31 3.89
CA ARG A 59 -16.02 3.93 4.58
C ARG A 59 -17.27 3.97 3.70
N ALA A 60 -17.12 4.34 2.43
CA ALA A 60 -18.22 4.38 1.47
C ALA A 60 -18.84 2.99 1.25
N LEU A 61 -17.98 1.95 1.18
CA LEU A 61 -18.43 0.57 0.98
C LEU A 61 -19.12 0.02 2.24
N SER A 62 -18.80 0.53 3.42
CA SER A 62 -19.37 0.09 4.68
C SER A 62 -20.68 0.78 5.05
N ALA A 63 -21.01 1.88 4.38
CA ALA A 63 -22.17 2.71 4.71
C ALA A 63 -23.53 2.09 4.25
#